data_972ee1e0a81767ed1b27fb5e6446842a
#
_entry.id   972ee1e0a81767ed1b27fb5e6446842a
#
_cell.length_a   1.000
_cell.length_b   1.000
_cell.length_c   1.000
_cell.angle_alpha   90.00
_cell.angle_beta   90.00
_cell.angle_gamma   90.00
#
_symmetry.space_group_name_H-M   'P 1'
#
loop_
_entity.id
_entity.type
_entity.pdbx_description
1 polymer ?
#
loop_
_entity_poly.entity_id
_entity_poly.type
_entity_poly.pdbx_seq_one_letter_code
_entity_poly.pdbx_strand_id
1 'polypeptide(L)'
;MTKFLSDKIKVLSFISIILVLYIHSGFHNYPNEIQGMVFNSNLQNFISGMIGRCAVPLFYAISGYLFFTDLYDGRNADYQKLWFKIKKRGKTLLIPYIIACLFPVVFNLTLEFIPGIEQFVNSKGISKNFHQPIHKILNFIYFDSGNGSPYAFHLWFLRDLIFIVILSPILLYASEKTSKYAVFGILFVLNYFTIPILPLLGMLWFMFGYCFLDKLSNLKSIFIPVIFTILCIAE
;
A
#
# COMPACT_ATOMS: atom_id res chain seq x y z
N MET A 1 5.14 16.64 16.66
CA MET A 1 5.69 16.66 15.28
C MET A 1 5.99 18.10 14.88
N THR A 2 7.18 18.40 14.39
CA THR A 2 7.56 19.75 13.93
C THR A 2 6.84 20.11 12.62
N LYS A 3 6.59 21.40 12.36
CA LYS A 3 5.97 21.87 11.10
C LYS A 3 6.78 21.40 9.89
N PHE A 4 8.11 21.51 9.96
CA PHE A 4 9.01 21.05 8.90
C PHE A 4 8.82 19.57 8.55
N LEU A 5 8.73 18.67 9.55
CA LEU A 5 8.50 17.25 9.32
C LEU A 5 7.12 16.98 8.72
N SER A 6 6.09 17.70 9.17
CA SER A 6 4.75 17.60 8.59
C SER A 6 4.72 17.95 7.10
N ASP A 7 5.37 19.05 6.73
CA ASP A 7 5.40 19.49 5.34
C ASP A 7 6.24 18.54 4.47
N LYS A 8 7.35 18.03 4.99
CA LYS A 8 8.17 17.01 4.33
C LYS A 8 7.36 15.72 4.05
N ILE A 9 6.59 15.24 5.03
CA ILE A 9 5.73 14.05 4.85
C ILE A 9 4.67 14.30 3.77
N LYS A 10 4.04 15.48 3.73
CA LYS A 10 3.06 15.84 2.69
C LYS A 10 3.68 15.81 1.29
N VAL A 11 4.85 16.41 1.13
CA VAL A 11 5.57 16.42 -0.15
C VAL A 11 5.94 15.02 -0.58
N LEU A 12 6.51 14.19 0.30
CA LEU A 12 6.85 12.81 0.01
C LEU A 12 5.61 11.98 -0.36
N SER A 13 4.51 12.14 0.36
CA SER A 13 3.25 11.46 0.04
C SER A 13 2.71 11.88 -1.33
N PHE A 14 2.79 13.17 -1.67
CA PHE A 14 2.37 13.68 -2.98
C PHE A 14 3.21 13.09 -4.11
N ILE A 15 4.55 13.09 -3.98
CA ILE A 15 5.46 12.48 -4.95
C ILE A 15 5.16 10.99 -5.11
N SER A 16 4.93 10.27 -4.00
CA SER A 16 4.60 8.85 -4.03
C SER A 16 3.29 8.57 -4.77
N ILE A 17 2.27 9.44 -4.65
CA ILE A 17 1.02 9.31 -5.41
C ILE A 17 1.29 9.43 -6.91
N ILE A 18 2.10 10.41 -7.33
CA ILE A 18 2.47 10.59 -8.74
C ILE A 18 3.21 9.35 -9.26
N LEU A 19 4.13 8.79 -8.48
CA LEU A 19 4.86 7.58 -8.86
C LEU A 19 3.94 6.36 -9.00
N VAL A 20 2.99 6.18 -8.09
CA VAL A 20 1.99 5.11 -8.19
C VAL A 20 1.12 5.29 -9.44
N LEU A 21 0.65 6.50 -9.73
CA LEU A 21 -0.10 6.79 -10.96
C LEU A 21 0.74 6.48 -12.20
N TYR A 22 2.03 6.84 -12.19
CA TYR A 22 2.94 6.57 -13.30
C TYR A 22 3.13 5.06 -13.54
N ILE A 23 3.30 4.25 -12.48
CA ILE A 23 3.42 2.79 -12.62
C ILE A 23 2.16 2.19 -13.27
N HIS A 24 0.99 2.70 -12.92
CA HIS A 24 -0.29 2.18 -13.42
C HIS A 24 -0.75 2.80 -14.75
N SER A 25 0.00 3.77 -15.30
CA SER A 25 -0.32 4.40 -16.60
C SER A 25 -0.10 3.49 -17.81
N GLY A 26 0.57 2.33 -17.64
CA GLY A 26 0.76 1.34 -18.70
C GLY A 26 1.80 1.69 -19.76
N PHE A 27 2.54 2.80 -19.61
CA PHE A 27 3.55 3.23 -20.58
C PHE A 27 4.71 2.25 -20.77
N HIS A 28 4.90 1.31 -19.85
CA HIS A 28 5.98 0.30 -19.91
C HIS A 28 5.66 -0.90 -20.80
N ASN A 29 4.44 -1.02 -21.33
CA ASN A 29 3.99 -2.18 -22.11
C ASN A 29 4.00 -1.96 -23.64
N TYR A 30 4.59 -0.89 -24.12
CA TYR A 30 4.70 -0.68 -25.57
C TYR A 30 5.77 -1.62 -26.16
N PRO A 31 5.45 -2.41 -27.21
CA PRO A 31 6.42 -3.26 -27.88
C PRO A 31 7.56 -2.42 -28.47
N ASN A 32 8.79 -2.95 -28.43
CA ASN A 32 10.03 -2.31 -28.87
C ASN A 32 10.12 -2.09 -30.40
N GLU A 33 9.02 -2.04 -31.13
CA GLU A 33 8.96 -2.05 -32.58
C GLU A 33 9.39 -0.76 -33.27
N ILE A 34 9.59 0.34 -32.51
CA ILE A 34 10.03 1.60 -33.08
C ILE A 34 11.43 1.92 -32.55
N GLN A 35 12.47 1.71 -33.39
CA GLN A 35 13.88 1.93 -33.05
C GLN A 35 14.24 3.30 -32.44
N GLY A 36 13.42 4.33 -32.62
CA GLY A 36 13.60 5.64 -31.99
C GLY A 36 13.10 5.75 -30.55
N MET A 37 12.39 4.75 -30.02
CA MET A 37 11.77 4.78 -28.68
C MET A 37 12.53 4.00 -27.59
N VAL A 38 13.66 3.36 -27.90
CA VAL A 38 14.42 2.52 -26.96
C VAL A 38 14.88 3.33 -25.74
N PHE A 39 15.37 4.52 -25.94
CA PHE A 39 15.80 5.39 -24.82
C PHE A 39 14.62 5.80 -23.93
N ASN A 40 13.49 6.14 -24.53
CA ASN A 40 12.28 6.50 -23.79
C ASN A 40 11.71 5.31 -23.01
N SER A 41 11.70 4.14 -23.61
CA SER A 41 11.31 2.87 -22.96
C SER A 41 12.23 2.55 -21.76
N ASN A 42 13.55 2.67 -21.91
CA ASN A 42 14.48 2.43 -20.82
C ASN A 42 14.31 3.44 -19.67
N LEU A 43 14.09 4.71 -19.96
CA LEU A 43 13.82 5.73 -18.96
C LEU A 43 12.50 5.46 -18.22
N GLN A 44 11.47 5.08 -18.95
CA GLN A 44 10.17 4.72 -18.37
C GLN A 44 10.27 3.50 -17.46
N ASN A 45 10.98 2.46 -17.92
CA ASN A 45 11.25 1.25 -17.13
C ASN A 45 12.09 1.56 -15.88
N PHE A 46 13.06 2.46 -15.98
CA PHE A 46 13.83 2.91 -14.82
C PHE A 46 12.94 3.64 -13.80
N ILE A 47 12.10 4.58 -14.26
CA ILE A 47 11.21 5.32 -13.35
C ILE A 47 10.16 4.39 -12.74
N SER A 48 9.49 3.54 -13.53
CA SER A 48 8.46 2.65 -13.01
C SER A 48 9.02 1.47 -12.21
N GLY A 49 10.11 0.85 -12.69
CA GLY A 49 10.67 -0.37 -12.12
C GLY A 49 11.57 -0.15 -10.92
N MET A 50 12.23 1.01 -10.80
CA MET A 50 13.10 1.31 -9.66
C MET A 50 12.51 2.38 -8.75
N ILE A 51 12.32 3.60 -9.24
CA ILE A 51 11.88 4.73 -8.41
C ILE A 51 10.44 4.52 -7.94
N GLY A 52 9.56 4.08 -8.83
CA GLY A 52 8.15 3.90 -8.54
C GLY A 52 7.89 2.82 -7.49
N ARG A 53 8.65 1.73 -7.50
CA ARG A 53 8.52 0.67 -6.50
C ARG A 53 8.73 1.15 -5.06
N CYS A 54 9.50 2.21 -4.85
CA CYS A 54 9.68 2.80 -3.52
C CYS A 54 8.44 3.51 -2.96
N ALA A 55 7.44 3.80 -3.80
CA ALA A 55 6.28 4.58 -3.40
C ALA A 55 5.41 3.87 -2.34
N VAL A 56 5.10 2.60 -2.55
CA VAL A 56 4.25 1.82 -1.65
C VAL A 56 4.94 1.55 -0.31
N PRO A 57 6.21 1.06 -0.25
CA PRO A 57 6.99 1.01 0.97
C PRO A 57 7.02 2.32 1.76
N LEU A 58 7.19 3.44 1.06
CA LEU A 58 7.19 4.76 1.70
C LEU A 58 5.83 5.11 2.31
N PHE A 59 4.72 4.78 1.65
CA PHE A 59 3.38 4.94 2.22
C PHE A 59 3.19 4.12 3.48
N TYR A 60 3.62 2.86 3.50
CA TYR A 60 3.55 2.03 4.71
C TYR A 60 4.40 2.61 5.83
N ALA A 61 5.64 3.04 5.53
CA ALA A 61 6.54 3.63 6.53
C ALA A 61 5.98 4.93 7.12
N ILE A 62 5.49 5.85 6.28
CA ILE A 62 4.83 7.08 6.73
C ILE A 62 3.59 6.76 7.57
N SER A 63 2.79 5.79 7.13
CA SER A 63 1.59 5.36 7.86
C SER A 63 1.94 4.79 9.23
N GLY A 64 2.97 3.95 9.34
CA GLY A 64 3.43 3.39 10.60
C GLY A 64 3.95 4.46 11.56
N TYR A 65 4.76 5.37 11.06
CA TYR A 65 5.24 6.52 11.83
C TYR A 65 4.08 7.34 12.41
N LEU A 66 3.17 7.81 11.55
CA LEU A 66 2.03 8.63 11.97
C LEU A 66 1.04 7.86 12.87
N PHE A 67 0.98 6.54 12.71
CA PHE A 67 0.09 5.72 13.50
C PHE A 67 0.60 5.55 14.92
N PHE A 68 1.89 5.25 15.10
CA PHE A 68 2.49 5.03 16.41
C PHE A 68 2.97 6.30 17.11
N THR A 69 3.11 7.41 16.38
CA THR A 69 3.40 8.71 16.97
C THR A 69 2.30 9.07 17.98
N ASP A 70 2.69 9.63 19.11
CA ASP A 70 1.81 10.10 20.20
C ASP A 70 0.98 8.98 20.89
N LEU A 71 1.33 7.68 20.69
CA LEU A 71 0.68 6.60 21.43
C LEU A 71 1.26 6.37 22.83
N TYR A 72 2.45 6.89 23.09
CA TYR A 72 3.07 6.74 24.40
C TYR A 72 2.84 7.96 25.27
N ASP A 73 2.35 7.72 26.49
CA ASP A 73 2.31 8.67 27.57
C ASP A 73 3.34 8.21 28.64
N GLY A 74 4.54 8.79 28.57
CA GLY A 74 5.66 8.30 29.35
C GLY A 74 6.20 6.94 28.87
N ARG A 75 6.14 5.92 29.75
CA ARG A 75 6.68 4.58 29.45
C ARG A 75 5.64 3.60 28.89
N ASN A 76 4.36 3.87 29.08
CA ASN A 76 3.28 2.95 28.73
C ASN A 76 2.55 3.40 27.47
N ALA A 77 2.12 2.44 26.65
CA ALA A 77 1.30 2.73 25.50
C ALA A 77 -0.16 3.02 25.92
N ASP A 78 -0.74 4.05 25.33
CA ASP A 78 -2.14 4.41 25.52
C ASP A 78 -3.03 3.61 24.56
N TYR A 79 -3.57 2.51 25.04
CA TYR A 79 -4.48 1.64 24.27
C TYR A 79 -5.82 2.31 23.94
N GLN A 80 -6.26 3.30 24.72
CA GLN A 80 -7.47 4.05 24.37
C GLN A 80 -7.24 4.93 23.14
N LYS A 81 -6.10 5.60 23.08
CA LYS A 81 -5.68 6.34 21.87
C LYS A 81 -5.48 5.40 20.68
N LEU A 82 -4.93 4.21 20.90
CA LEU A 82 -4.77 3.19 19.84
C LEU A 82 -6.14 2.85 19.20
N TRP A 83 -7.14 2.50 20.03
CA TRP A 83 -8.47 2.17 19.54
C TRP A 83 -9.16 3.36 18.85
N PHE A 84 -8.98 4.56 19.34
CA PHE A 84 -9.46 5.76 18.67
C PHE A 84 -8.82 5.95 17.29
N LYS A 85 -7.49 5.74 17.18
CA LYS A 85 -6.77 5.80 15.90
C LYS A 85 -7.24 4.71 14.93
N ILE A 86 -7.46 3.47 15.39
CA ILE A 86 -7.99 2.39 14.56
C ILE A 86 -9.37 2.74 14.02
N LYS A 87 -10.29 3.20 14.87
CA LYS A 87 -11.64 3.61 14.46
C LYS A 87 -11.60 4.76 13.45
N LYS A 88 -10.75 5.77 13.69
CA LYS A 88 -10.57 6.89 12.77
C LYS A 88 -10.02 6.44 11.43
N ARG A 89 -8.98 5.59 11.43
CA ARG A 89 -8.39 5.02 10.21
C ARG A 89 -9.37 4.10 9.50
N GLY A 90 -10.17 3.30 10.23
CA GLY A 90 -11.24 2.51 9.67
C GLY A 90 -12.18 3.35 8.81
N LYS A 91 -12.67 4.49 9.31
CA LYS A 91 -13.50 5.38 8.52
C LYS A 91 -12.78 6.00 7.32
N THR A 92 -11.55 6.48 7.51
CA THR A 92 -10.81 7.23 6.47
C THR A 92 -10.17 6.37 5.40
N LEU A 93 -9.94 5.08 5.66
CA LEU A 93 -9.37 4.13 4.70
C LEU A 93 -10.43 3.18 4.13
N LEU A 94 -11.27 2.60 4.99
CA LEU A 94 -12.22 1.56 4.58
C LEU A 94 -13.35 2.12 3.70
N ILE A 95 -13.90 3.30 4.03
CA ILE A 95 -14.99 3.88 3.24
C ILE A 95 -14.52 4.23 1.82
N PRO A 96 -13.41 4.98 1.62
CA PRO A 96 -12.90 5.21 0.27
C PRO A 96 -12.52 3.91 -0.46
N TYR A 97 -11.98 2.93 0.24
CA TYR A 97 -11.64 1.63 -0.33
C TYR A 97 -12.87 0.90 -0.86
N ILE A 98 -13.94 0.81 -0.06
CA ILE A 98 -15.20 0.18 -0.47
C ILE A 98 -15.78 0.88 -1.72
N ILE A 99 -15.84 2.21 -1.71
CA ILE A 99 -16.35 2.99 -2.84
C ILE A 99 -15.49 2.75 -4.09
N ALA A 100 -14.17 2.81 -3.95
CA ALA A 100 -13.25 2.64 -5.07
C ALA A 100 -13.23 1.20 -5.63
N CYS A 101 -13.53 0.17 -4.83
CA CYS A 101 -13.71 -1.19 -5.31
C CYS A 101 -15.07 -1.40 -5.99
N LEU A 102 -16.12 -0.77 -5.50
CA LEU A 102 -17.46 -0.89 -6.08
C LEU A 102 -17.62 -0.10 -7.38
N PHE A 103 -16.98 1.06 -7.50
CA PHE A 103 -17.11 1.94 -8.65
C PHE A 103 -16.85 1.23 -9.99
N PRO A 104 -15.70 0.56 -10.22
CA PRO A 104 -15.45 -0.12 -11.48
C PRO A 104 -16.39 -1.31 -11.72
N VAL A 105 -16.89 -1.96 -10.67
CA VAL A 105 -17.88 -3.04 -10.79
C VAL A 105 -19.19 -2.48 -11.31
N VAL A 106 -19.73 -1.43 -10.67
CA VAL A 106 -20.98 -0.79 -11.08
C VAL A 106 -20.84 -0.20 -12.49
N PHE A 107 -19.72 0.46 -12.77
CA PHE A 107 -19.45 1.04 -14.08
C PHE A 107 -19.45 -0.03 -15.19
N ASN A 108 -18.72 -1.12 -15.03
CA ASN A 108 -18.68 -2.19 -16.01
C ASN A 108 -20.03 -2.89 -16.18
N LEU A 109 -20.77 -3.12 -15.09
CA LEU A 109 -22.13 -3.67 -15.17
C LEU A 109 -23.07 -2.74 -15.95
N THR A 110 -22.99 -1.43 -15.73
CA THR A 110 -23.83 -0.49 -16.50
C THR A 110 -23.49 -0.49 -17.98
N LEU A 111 -22.21 -0.63 -18.34
CA LEU A 111 -21.78 -0.74 -19.74
C LEU A 111 -22.28 -2.03 -20.41
N GLU A 112 -22.36 -3.14 -19.68
CA GLU A 112 -22.89 -4.42 -20.22
C GLU A 112 -24.37 -4.32 -20.64
N PHE A 113 -25.14 -3.37 -20.08
CA PHE A 113 -26.55 -3.14 -20.46
C PHE A 113 -26.73 -2.25 -21.71
N ILE A 114 -25.66 -1.66 -22.26
CA ILE A 114 -25.73 -0.78 -23.43
C ILE A 114 -25.50 -1.62 -24.70
N PRO A 115 -26.51 -1.78 -25.60
CA PRO A 115 -26.31 -2.57 -26.81
C PRO A 115 -25.21 -1.98 -27.71
N GLY A 116 -24.34 -2.86 -28.21
CA GLY A 116 -23.22 -2.49 -29.10
C GLY A 116 -21.93 -2.06 -28.39
N ILE A 117 -21.90 -1.90 -27.08
CA ILE A 117 -20.67 -1.62 -26.30
C ILE A 117 -20.02 -2.90 -25.80
N GLU A 118 -20.69 -4.01 -25.78
CA GLU A 118 -20.23 -5.31 -25.27
C GLU A 118 -18.84 -5.72 -25.79
N GLN A 119 -18.56 -5.42 -27.07
CA GLN A 119 -17.26 -5.72 -27.69
C GLN A 119 -16.08 -4.86 -27.19
N PHE A 120 -16.38 -3.70 -26.59
CA PHE A 120 -15.38 -2.77 -26.05
C PHE A 120 -15.18 -2.91 -24.54
N VAL A 121 -16.13 -3.56 -23.87
CA VAL A 121 -16.05 -3.80 -22.43
C VAL A 121 -15.33 -5.10 -22.19
N ASN A 122 -14.07 -5.02 -21.80
CA ASN A 122 -13.32 -6.18 -21.31
C ASN A 122 -13.79 -6.52 -19.88
N SER A 123 -15.08 -6.80 -19.76
CA SER A 123 -15.72 -7.14 -18.50
C SER A 123 -15.33 -8.56 -18.11
N LYS A 124 -14.17 -8.87 -17.69
CA LYS A 124 -13.67 -10.20 -17.23
C LYS A 124 -14.76 -11.15 -16.65
N GLY A 125 -15.97 -11.13 -17.25
CA GLY A 125 -17.13 -11.91 -16.86
C GLY A 125 -17.69 -11.51 -15.49
N ILE A 126 -17.78 -10.19 -15.19
CA ILE A 126 -18.36 -9.72 -13.92
C ILE A 126 -19.76 -10.29 -13.74
N SER A 127 -20.60 -10.21 -14.77
CA SER A 127 -21.95 -10.78 -14.76
C SER A 127 -21.95 -12.28 -14.43
N LYS A 128 -20.97 -13.05 -14.92
CA LYS A 128 -20.82 -14.48 -14.61
C LYS A 128 -20.50 -14.72 -13.13
N ASN A 129 -19.78 -13.82 -12.48
CA ASN A 129 -19.44 -13.94 -11.07
C ASN A 129 -20.62 -13.62 -10.15
N PHE A 130 -21.63 -12.89 -10.60
CA PHE A 130 -22.84 -12.59 -9.81
C PHE A 130 -23.78 -13.79 -9.61
N HIS A 131 -23.60 -14.88 -10.35
CA HIS A 131 -24.29 -16.16 -10.09
C HIS A 131 -23.64 -16.97 -8.97
N GLN A 132 -22.52 -16.51 -8.42
CA GLN A 132 -21.83 -17.18 -7.31
C GLN A 132 -22.45 -16.77 -5.95
N PRO A 133 -22.22 -17.58 -4.90
CA PRO A 133 -22.60 -17.21 -3.53
C PRO A 133 -22.01 -15.86 -3.11
N ILE A 134 -22.75 -15.09 -2.31
CA ILE A 134 -22.41 -13.72 -1.91
C ILE A 134 -20.98 -13.56 -1.36
N HIS A 135 -20.50 -14.55 -0.58
CA HIS A 135 -19.16 -14.52 -0.04
C HIS A 135 -18.07 -14.58 -1.11
N LYS A 136 -18.29 -15.28 -2.24
CA LYS A 136 -17.38 -15.33 -3.37
C LYS A 136 -17.39 -14.01 -4.15
N ILE A 137 -18.57 -13.39 -4.29
CA ILE A 137 -18.71 -12.06 -4.92
C ILE A 137 -17.96 -11.02 -4.09
N LEU A 138 -18.14 -11.00 -2.78
CA LEU A 138 -17.43 -10.08 -1.90
C LEU A 138 -15.92 -10.33 -1.91
N ASN A 139 -15.48 -11.60 -1.95
CA ASN A 139 -14.08 -11.93 -2.09
C ASN A 139 -13.51 -11.39 -3.40
N PHE A 140 -14.18 -11.61 -4.52
CA PHE A 140 -13.78 -11.13 -5.84
C PHE A 140 -13.63 -9.59 -5.87
N ILE A 141 -14.59 -8.86 -5.31
CA ILE A 141 -14.60 -7.39 -5.34
C ILE A 141 -13.52 -6.81 -4.43
N TYR A 142 -13.40 -7.32 -3.19
CA TYR A 142 -12.64 -6.66 -2.15
C TYR A 142 -11.31 -7.33 -1.80
N PHE A 143 -11.15 -8.62 -2.07
CA PHE A 143 -9.98 -9.35 -1.55
C PHE A 143 -9.13 -9.96 -2.64
N ASP A 144 -9.70 -10.81 -3.47
CA ASP A 144 -8.96 -11.54 -4.49
C ASP A 144 -9.85 -11.84 -5.70
N SER A 145 -9.54 -11.17 -6.79
CA SER A 145 -10.18 -11.39 -8.09
C SER A 145 -9.54 -12.55 -8.91
N GLY A 146 -8.67 -13.35 -8.26
CA GLY A 146 -7.98 -14.49 -8.86
C GLY A 146 -6.47 -14.30 -9.09
N ASN A 147 -5.93 -13.15 -8.70
CA ASN A 147 -4.50 -12.82 -8.83
C ASN A 147 -3.91 -12.20 -7.55
N GLY A 148 -4.50 -12.48 -6.39
CA GLY A 148 -4.05 -11.95 -5.10
C GLY A 148 -4.40 -10.49 -4.86
N SER A 149 -5.20 -9.88 -5.75
CA SER A 149 -5.59 -8.47 -5.67
C SER A 149 -7.10 -8.31 -5.75
N PRO A 150 -7.70 -7.24 -5.16
CA PRO A 150 -9.12 -6.94 -5.36
C PRO A 150 -9.43 -6.69 -6.85
N TYR A 151 -10.71 -6.62 -7.22
CA TYR A 151 -11.11 -6.32 -8.59
C TYR A 151 -10.48 -5.01 -9.10
N ALA A 152 -10.48 -3.96 -8.28
CA ALA A 152 -9.69 -2.75 -8.49
C ALA A 152 -8.23 -3.02 -8.09
N PHE A 153 -7.47 -3.74 -8.93
CA PHE A 153 -6.17 -4.32 -8.62
C PHE A 153 -5.15 -3.34 -8.01
N HIS A 154 -5.18 -2.07 -8.43
CA HIS A 154 -4.29 -1.02 -7.93
C HIS A 154 -4.52 -0.65 -6.45
N LEU A 155 -5.59 -1.14 -5.83
CA LEU A 155 -5.92 -0.88 -4.42
C LEU A 155 -5.42 -1.96 -3.46
N TRP A 156 -4.64 -2.94 -3.94
CA TRP A 156 -4.11 -4.02 -3.10
C TRP A 156 -3.35 -3.48 -1.88
N PHE A 157 -2.55 -2.42 -2.05
CA PHE A 157 -1.79 -1.82 -0.96
C PHE A 157 -2.67 -1.18 0.11
N LEU A 158 -3.82 -0.63 -0.28
CA LEU A 158 -4.77 -0.02 0.66
C LEU A 158 -5.51 -1.09 1.47
N ARG A 159 -5.88 -2.23 0.83
CA ARG A 159 -6.38 -3.42 1.50
C ARG A 159 -5.41 -3.88 2.58
N ASP A 160 -4.16 -4.03 2.20
CA ASP A 160 -3.11 -4.50 3.09
C ASP A 160 -2.87 -3.52 4.25
N LEU A 161 -2.90 -2.21 3.98
CA LEU A 161 -2.81 -1.21 5.03
C LEU A 161 -3.97 -1.28 6.04
N ILE A 162 -5.18 -1.57 5.57
CA ILE A 162 -6.34 -1.79 6.46
C ILE A 162 -6.09 -2.99 7.37
N PHE A 163 -5.61 -4.13 6.83
CA PHE A 163 -5.24 -5.29 7.63
C PHE A 163 -4.15 -4.97 8.65
N ILE A 164 -3.11 -4.26 8.26
CA ILE A 164 -2.01 -3.85 9.16
C ILE A 164 -2.54 -2.99 10.31
N VAL A 165 -3.42 -2.04 10.03
CA VAL A 165 -4.04 -1.19 11.05
C VAL A 165 -4.87 -2.03 12.03
N ILE A 166 -5.59 -3.06 11.56
CA ILE A 166 -6.35 -3.98 12.42
C ILE A 166 -5.38 -4.82 13.28
N LEU A 167 -4.25 -5.26 12.73
CA LEU A 167 -3.23 -6.04 13.44
C LEU A 167 -2.30 -5.18 14.32
N SER A 168 -2.37 -3.86 14.23
CA SER A 168 -1.50 -2.95 14.98
C SER A 168 -1.50 -3.12 16.51
N PRO A 169 -2.60 -3.55 17.20
CA PRO A 169 -2.55 -3.85 18.63
C PRO A 169 -1.59 -5.00 18.97
N ILE A 170 -1.54 -6.01 18.11
CA ILE A 170 -0.64 -7.16 18.28
C ILE A 170 0.81 -6.70 18.11
N LEU A 171 1.10 -5.88 17.07
CA LEU A 171 2.43 -5.32 16.82
C LEU A 171 2.89 -4.44 17.98
N LEU A 172 1.99 -3.62 18.53
CA LEU A 172 2.30 -2.76 19.67
C LEU A 172 2.57 -3.59 20.92
N TYR A 173 1.70 -4.55 21.25
CA TYR A 173 1.88 -5.45 22.39
C TYR A 173 3.19 -6.23 22.31
N ALA A 174 3.51 -6.81 21.16
CA ALA A 174 4.77 -7.50 20.93
C ALA A 174 5.98 -6.57 21.15
N SER A 175 5.87 -5.30 20.66
CA SER A 175 6.92 -4.28 20.81
C SER A 175 7.15 -3.86 22.27
N GLU A 176 6.11 -3.88 23.10
CA GLU A 176 6.22 -3.59 24.54
C GLU A 176 6.86 -4.74 25.32
N LYS A 177 6.54 -5.98 24.93
CA LYS A 177 7.07 -7.19 25.60
C LYS A 177 8.53 -7.49 25.26
N THR A 178 8.95 -7.16 24.04
CA THR A 178 10.32 -7.41 23.58
C THR A 178 11.05 -6.10 23.31
N SER A 179 10.93 -5.62 22.09
CA SER A 179 11.43 -4.33 21.61
C SER A 179 10.87 -4.09 20.22
N LYS A 180 10.60 -2.85 19.84
CA LYS A 180 10.16 -2.52 18.48
C LYS A 180 11.17 -2.97 17.41
N TYR A 181 12.47 -2.99 17.72
CA TYR A 181 13.53 -3.47 16.82
C TYR A 181 13.53 -4.99 16.69
N ALA A 182 13.22 -5.72 17.77
CA ALA A 182 13.08 -7.18 17.72
C ALA A 182 11.87 -7.59 16.87
N VAL A 183 10.72 -6.92 17.01
CA VAL A 183 9.54 -7.15 16.17
C VAL A 183 9.86 -6.86 14.71
N PHE A 184 10.57 -5.78 14.41
CA PHE A 184 11.03 -5.47 13.05
C PHE A 184 11.93 -6.58 12.49
N GLY A 185 12.91 -7.06 13.28
CA GLY A 185 13.81 -8.15 12.87
C GLY A 185 13.07 -9.47 12.63
N ILE A 186 12.08 -9.81 13.47
CA ILE A 186 11.24 -10.99 13.28
C ILE A 186 10.44 -10.87 11.98
N LEU A 187 9.82 -9.73 11.71
CA LEU A 187 9.08 -9.50 10.47
C LEU A 187 10.00 -9.58 9.24
N PHE A 188 11.23 -9.09 9.35
CA PHE A 188 12.23 -9.20 8.28
C PHE A 188 12.54 -10.66 7.95
N VAL A 189 12.74 -11.51 8.96
CA VAL A 189 12.97 -12.95 8.77
C VAL A 189 11.71 -13.63 8.22
N LEU A 190 10.53 -13.31 8.77
CA LEU A 190 9.25 -13.89 8.31
C LEU A 190 8.90 -13.52 6.88
N ASN A 191 9.41 -12.41 6.36
CA ASN A 191 9.18 -12.01 4.97
C ASN A 191 9.79 -12.98 3.95
N TYR A 192 10.78 -13.79 4.35
CA TYR A 192 11.29 -14.90 3.53
C TYR A 192 10.28 -16.07 3.42
N PHE A 193 9.35 -16.17 4.36
CA PHE A 193 8.31 -17.19 4.33
C PHE A 193 7.05 -16.55 3.77
N THR A 194 6.67 -16.91 2.54
CA THR A 194 5.43 -16.43 1.92
C THR A 194 4.22 -16.97 2.66
N ILE A 195 3.62 -16.16 3.54
CA ILE A 195 2.36 -16.47 4.20
C ILE A 195 1.26 -15.73 3.43
N PRO A 196 0.43 -16.41 2.61
CA PRO A 196 -0.48 -15.76 1.67
C PRO A 196 -1.52 -14.82 2.28
N ILE A 197 -1.81 -14.99 3.58
CA ILE A 197 -2.89 -14.25 4.28
C ILE A 197 -2.38 -12.95 4.91
N LEU A 198 -1.07 -12.90 5.24
CA LEU A 198 -0.50 -11.76 5.96
C LEU A 198 0.29 -10.85 5.02
N PRO A 199 0.02 -9.54 5.01
CA PRO A 199 0.79 -8.57 4.25
C PRO A 199 2.14 -8.28 4.94
N LEU A 200 3.02 -9.31 5.02
CA LEU A 200 4.26 -9.26 5.80
C LEU A 200 5.17 -8.12 5.36
N LEU A 201 5.27 -7.89 4.05
CA LEU A 201 6.07 -6.81 3.50
C LEU A 201 5.54 -5.43 3.93
N GLY A 202 4.23 -5.24 3.84
CA GLY A 202 3.58 -4.01 4.33
C GLY A 202 3.77 -3.81 5.84
N MET A 203 3.67 -4.90 6.64
CA MET A 203 3.92 -4.88 8.08
C MET A 203 5.37 -4.51 8.40
N LEU A 204 6.33 -5.03 7.63
CA LEU A 204 7.75 -4.72 7.76
C LEU A 204 8.00 -3.22 7.57
N TRP A 205 7.51 -2.64 6.46
CA TRP A 205 7.66 -1.21 6.18
C TRP A 205 6.89 -0.32 7.16
N PHE A 206 5.73 -0.76 7.63
CA PHE A 206 4.97 -0.07 8.65
C PHE A 206 5.75 0.00 9.98
N MET A 207 6.36 -1.12 10.40
CA MET A 207 7.24 -1.17 11.57
C MET A 207 8.55 -0.41 11.34
N PHE A 208 9.10 -0.40 10.11
CA PHE A 208 10.23 0.46 9.77
C PHE A 208 9.93 1.93 10.07
N GLY A 209 8.75 2.40 9.67
CA GLY A 209 8.29 3.76 9.98
C GLY A 209 8.27 4.04 11.49
N TYR A 210 7.75 3.12 12.28
CA TYR A 210 7.72 3.22 13.73
C TYR A 210 9.10 3.21 14.37
N CYS A 211 10.02 2.37 13.88
CA CYS A 211 11.35 2.22 14.46
C CYS A 211 12.29 3.38 14.15
N PHE A 212 12.25 3.87 12.92
CA PHE A 212 13.37 4.66 12.37
C PHE A 212 13.00 6.07 11.92
N LEU A 213 11.76 6.35 11.50
CA LEU A 213 11.42 7.64 10.89
C LEU A 213 11.61 8.84 11.83
N ASP A 214 11.44 8.66 13.13
CA ASP A 214 11.69 9.74 14.10
C ASP A 214 13.16 10.10 14.17
N LYS A 215 14.05 9.10 14.19
CA LYS A 215 15.50 9.29 14.14
C LYS A 215 15.93 9.90 12.80
N LEU A 216 15.29 9.49 11.71
CA LEU A 216 15.57 9.94 10.36
C LEU A 216 15.14 11.41 10.13
N SER A 217 14.12 11.90 10.82
CA SER A 217 13.69 13.29 10.75
C SER A 217 14.75 14.28 11.26
N ASN A 218 15.60 13.83 12.19
CA ASN A 218 16.66 14.63 12.79
C ASN A 218 17.98 14.56 12.01
N LEU A 219 18.11 13.65 11.07
CA LEU A 219 19.31 13.52 10.25
C LEU A 219 19.19 14.42 9.01
N LYS A 220 20.05 15.43 8.90
CA LYS A 220 20.28 16.20 7.67
C LYS A 220 20.97 15.37 6.57
N SER A 221 21.02 14.06 6.72
CA SER A 221 21.86 13.16 5.96
C SER A 221 21.16 12.63 4.71
N ILE A 222 21.87 12.70 3.59
CA ILE A 222 21.56 12.10 2.28
C ILE A 222 21.53 10.54 2.35
N PHE A 223 22.17 9.94 3.36
CA PHE A 223 22.28 8.46 3.47
C PHE A 223 20.94 7.73 3.60
N ILE A 224 19.90 8.38 4.05
CA ILE A 224 18.60 7.75 4.35
C ILE A 224 17.81 7.42 3.08
N PRO A 225 17.60 8.39 2.16
CA PRO A 225 16.97 8.04 0.88
C PRO A 225 17.80 6.97 0.13
N VAL A 226 19.14 6.98 0.27
CA VAL A 226 20.01 5.97 -0.36
C VAL A 226 19.77 4.59 0.25
N ILE A 227 19.77 4.44 1.58
CA ILE A 227 19.48 3.15 2.25
C ILE A 227 18.06 2.68 1.92
N PHE A 228 17.07 3.58 1.93
CA PHE A 228 15.69 3.27 1.57
C PHE A 228 15.60 2.80 0.11
N THR A 229 16.28 3.48 -0.81
CA THR A 229 16.31 3.11 -2.22
C THR A 229 16.99 1.75 -2.42
N ILE A 230 18.12 1.48 -1.72
CA ILE A 230 18.80 0.17 -1.77
C ILE A 230 17.88 -0.95 -1.28
N LEU A 231 17.17 -0.72 -0.17
CA LEU A 231 16.22 -1.70 0.36
C LEU A 231 15.03 -1.96 -0.59
N CYS A 232 14.55 -0.93 -1.29
CA CYS A 232 13.48 -1.07 -2.28
C CYS A 232 13.94 -1.75 -3.59
N ILE A 233 15.22 -1.72 -3.92
CA ILE A 233 15.80 -2.38 -5.10
C ILE A 233 16.09 -3.85 -4.81
N ALA A 234 16.37 -4.20 -3.55
CA ALA A 234 16.65 -5.57 -3.13
C ALA A 234 15.39 -6.47 -3.05
N GLU A 235 14.21 -5.92 -3.30
CA GLU A 235 12.93 -6.62 -3.51
C GLU A 235 12.71 -6.95 -4.99
#